data_14c16769cdcd32404ebba3e34255f109
#
_entry.id   14c16769cdcd32404ebba3e34255f109
#
_cell.length_a   1.000
_cell.length_b   1.000
_cell.length_c   1.000
_cell.angle_alpha   90.00
_cell.angle_beta   90.00
_cell.angle_gamma   90.00
#
_symmetry.space_group_name_H-M   'P 1'
#
loop_
_entity.id
_entity.type
_entity.pdbx_description
1 polymer ?
#
loop_
_entity_poly.entity_id
_entity_poly.type
_entity_poly.pdbx_seq_one_letter_code
_entity_poly.pdbx_strand_id
1 'polypeptide(L)'
;MGLEMLGAVGEAQVQQAVCLAARSLDALGAEWVLEVSHMGYLFGLFDALGVPDAARAKLLEKLREKNAHELRAAAGAAGLADAADTLCSVLDLSGAYAETMEKAAALCKNDAMRAAVAELEALAVPLEKAGGVIRLDMTLAGEMEYYNGLVFQGYLKALPRPLLKGGRYDLLMQKFTPGAGAIGFAVYLDELDRLSAPLPPVQKNSTDRVMLNVALPKGRLGDKVYNLLAGIGYGCPEDYNATRKLVVENPEAGIRYFLVKPSDVAIYVEHGACLLYTSDAADDMQC
;
A
#
# COMPACT_ATOMS: atom_id res chain seq x y z
N MET A 1 -4.58 0.57 10.82
CA MET A 1 -5.28 -0.63 10.29
C MET A 1 -4.55 -1.05 9.03
N GLY A 2 -4.41 -2.34 8.73
CA GLY A 2 -3.67 -2.77 7.54
C GLY A 2 -4.17 -4.09 6.97
N LEU A 3 -3.72 -4.37 5.75
CA LEU A 3 -3.90 -5.63 5.05
C LEU A 3 -2.53 -6.13 4.58
N GLU A 4 -2.25 -7.41 4.80
CA GLU A 4 -1.04 -8.06 4.29
C GLU A 4 -1.41 -9.37 3.59
N MET A 5 -0.85 -9.59 2.41
CA MET A 5 -0.92 -10.84 1.65
C MET A 5 0.48 -11.43 1.58
N LEU A 6 0.67 -12.62 2.15
CA LEU A 6 1.95 -13.29 2.25
C LEU A 6 1.90 -14.63 1.52
N GLY A 7 3.02 -15.04 0.92
CA GLY A 7 3.17 -16.34 0.25
C GLY A 7 3.29 -16.21 -1.26
N ALA A 8 2.45 -16.87 -2.04
CA ALA A 8 2.48 -16.78 -3.50
C ALA A 8 1.81 -15.48 -3.98
N VAL A 9 2.59 -14.39 -4.05
CA VAL A 9 2.12 -13.08 -4.52
C VAL A 9 2.40 -12.94 -6.01
N GLY A 10 1.37 -13.19 -6.82
CA GLY A 10 1.37 -12.96 -8.27
C GLY A 10 0.57 -11.71 -8.65
N GLU A 11 0.34 -11.53 -9.96
CA GLU A 11 -0.39 -10.39 -10.52
C GLU A 11 -1.79 -10.22 -9.91
N ALA A 12 -2.53 -11.33 -9.74
CA ALA A 12 -3.88 -11.28 -9.17
C ALA A 12 -3.90 -10.74 -7.73
N GLN A 13 -2.94 -11.12 -6.88
CA GLN A 13 -2.80 -10.63 -5.53
C GLN A 13 -2.41 -9.15 -5.49
N VAL A 14 -1.53 -8.72 -6.41
CA VAL A 14 -1.16 -7.31 -6.56
C VAL A 14 -2.38 -6.47 -6.94
N GLN A 15 -3.12 -6.87 -7.98
CA GLN A 15 -4.36 -6.20 -8.39
C GLN A 15 -5.38 -6.14 -7.24
N GLN A 16 -5.57 -7.26 -6.53
CA GLN A 16 -6.51 -7.33 -5.42
C GLN A 16 -6.14 -6.37 -4.28
N ALA A 17 -4.84 -6.31 -3.90
CA ALA A 17 -4.37 -5.42 -2.84
C ALA A 17 -4.58 -3.95 -3.19
N VAL A 18 -4.22 -3.54 -4.41
CA VAL A 18 -4.35 -2.15 -4.86
C VAL A 18 -5.81 -1.75 -5.04
N CYS A 19 -6.64 -2.63 -5.62
CA CYS A 19 -8.09 -2.37 -5.73
C CYS A 19 -8.75 -2.26 -4.36
N LEU A 20 -8.32 -3.06 -3.37
CA LEU A 20 -8.83 -2.97 -2.01
C LEU A 20 -8.39 -1.67 -1.32
N ALA A 21 -7.16 -1.22 -1.57
CA ALA A 21 -6.69 0.08 -1.11
C ALA A 21 -7.54 1.22 -1.69
N ALA A 22 -7.80 1.22 -3.00
CA ALA A 22 -8.68 2.19 -3.66
C ALA A 22 -10.10 2.16 -3.10
N ARG A 23 -10.68 0.97 -2.92
CA ARG A 23 -12.01 0.80 -2.31
C ARG A 23 -12.06 1.27 -0.85
N SER A 24 -10.97 1.10 -0.11
CA SER A 24 -10.88 1.61 1.27
C SER A 24 -10.92 3.13 1.32
N LEU A 25 -10.30 3.81 0.35
CA LEU A 25 -10.39 5.26 0.21
C LEU A 25 -11.80 5.71 -0.24
N ASP A 26 -12.39 5.00 -1.21
CA ASP A 26 -13.72 5.29 -1.74
C ASP A 26 -14.81 5.16 -0.68
N ALA A 27 -14.69 4.17 0.21
CA ALA A 27 -15.61 3.95 1.32
C ALA A 27 -15.69 5.13 2.31
N LEU A 28 -14.72 6.03 2.31
CA LEU A 28 -14.72 7.23 3.15
C LEU A 28 -15.64 8.34 2.61
N GLY A 29 -16.13 8.22 1.37
CA GLY A 29 -17.08 9.17 0.77
C GLY A 29 -16.53 10.59 0.57
N ALA A 30 -15.19 10.75 0.58
CA ALA A 30 -14.49 12.01 0.35
C ALA A 30 -13.69 11.95 -0.96
N GLU A 31 -13.34 13.10 -1.54
CA GLU A 31 -12.45 13.13 -2.71
C GLU A 31 -11.06 12.59 -2.35
N TRP A 32 -10.59 11.61 -3.11
CA TRP A 32 -9.31 10.95 -2.86
C TRP A 32 -8.47 10.79 -4.13
N VAL A 33 -7.18 10.63 -3.92
CA VAL A 33 -6.17 10.34 -4.94
C VAL A 33 -5.37 9.12 -4.49
N LEU A 34 -5.14 8.17 -5.40
CA LEU A 34 -4.17 7.08 -5.22
C LEU A 34 -3.00 7.32 -6.16
N GLU A 35 -1.83 7.56 -5.60
CA GLU A 35 -0.57 7.64 -6.33
C GLU A 35 0.10 6.28 -6.33
N VAL A 36 0.55 5.84 -7.52
CA VAL A 36 1.16 4.54 -7.74
C VAL A 36 2.55 4.73 -8.35
N SER A 37 3.50 3.90 -7.94
CA SER A 37 4.87 3.85 -8.43
C SER A 37 5.40 2.43 -8.49
N HIS A 38 6.61 2.23 -9.04
CA HIS A 38 7.23 0.93 -9.09
C HIS A 38 8.74 1.01 -8.84
N MET A 39 9.20 0.46 -7.71
CA MET A 39 10.63 0.51 -7.33
C MET A 39 11.52 -0.22 -8.34
N GLY A 40 11.04 -1.33 -8.92
CA GLY A 40 11.76 -2.06 -9.96
C GLY A 40 12.05 -1.22 -11.21
N TYR A 41 11.21 -0.22 -11.51
CA TYR A 41 11.49 0.73 -12.59
C TYR A 41 12.70 1.62 -12.26
N LEU A 42 12.75 2.18 -11.06
CA LEU A 42 13.86 3.03 -10.60
C LEU A 42 15.16 2.23 -10.49
N PHE A 43 15.09 1.03 -9.91
CA PHE A 43 16.27 0.17 -9.81
C PHE A 43 16.75 -0.29 -11.19
N GLY A 44 15.85 -0.63 -12.09
CA GLY A 44 16.18 -0.94 -13.48
C GLY A 44 16.85 0.23 -14.20
N LEU A 45 16.39 1.47 -13.97
CA LEU A 45 17.05 2.66 -14.49
C LEU A 45 18.46 2.84 -13.91
N PHE A 46 18.62 2.64 -12.60
CA PHE A 46 19.92 2.74 -11.95
C PHE A 46 20.90 1.69 -12.49
N ASP A 47 20.45 0.47 -12.72
CA ASP A 47 21.25 -0.59 -13.33
C ASP A 47 21.65 -0.24 -14.75
N ALA A 48 20.73 0.29 -15.58
CA ALA A 48 21.00 0.70 -16.94
C ALA A 48 22.00 1.86 -17.05
N LEU A 49 22.05 2.73 -16.02
CA LEU A 49 22.95 3.87 -15.96
C LEU A 49 24.27 3.55 -15.20
N GLY A 50 24.42 2.34 -14.69
CA GLY A 50 25.60 1.93 -13.92
C GLY A 50 25.74 2.64 -12.58
N VAL A 51 24.62 2.98 -11.92
CA VAL A 51 24.63 3.68 -10.62
C VAL A 51 25.27 2.80 -9.55
N PRO A 52 26.36 3.24 -8.91
CA PRO A 52 26.99 2.51 -7.81
C PRO A 52 26.02 2.32 -6.63
N ASP A 53 26.06 1.16 -5.97
CA ASP A 53 25.16 0.86 -4.84
C ASP A 53 25.23 1.92 -3.73
N ALA A 54 26.42 2.43 -3.44
CA ALA A 54 26.64 3.47 -2.43
C ALA A 54 25.95 4.81 -2.77
N ALA A 55 25.59 5.06 -4.04
CA ALA A 55 24.93 6.29 -4.48
C ALA A 55 23.40 6.15 -4.57
N ARG A 56 22.87 4.92 -4.66
CA ARG A 56 21.44 4.66 -4.91
C ARG A 56 20.52 5.30 -3.87
N ALA A 57 20.81 5.11 -2.59
CA ALA A 57 20.00 5.68 -1.52
C ALA A 57 19.89 7.21 -1.61
N LYS A 58 21.03 7.88 -1.87
CA LYS A 58 21.06 9.34 -2.00
C LYS A 58 20.32 9.84 -3.24
N LEU A 59 20.44 9.14 -4.36
CA LEU A 59 19.70 9.50 -5.59
C LEU A 59 18.19 9.29 -5.42
N LEU A 60 17.76 8.21 -4.75
CA LEU A 60 16.33 7.99 -4.41
C LEU A 60 15.79 9.09 -3.50
N GLU A 61 16.57 9.53 -2.50
CA GLU A 61 16.22 10.67 -1.64
C GLU A 61 15.97 11.93 -2.47
N LYS A 62 16.90 12.27 -3.41
CA LYS A 62 16.77 13.48 -4.24
C LYS A 62 15.66 13.37 -5.28
N LEU A 63 15.36 12.20 -5.81
CA LEU A 63 14.17 11.94 -6.63
C LEU A 63 12.89 12.21 -5.85
N ARG A 64 12.78 11.66 -4.62
CA ARG A 64 11.64 11.88 -3.74
C ARG A 64 11.42 13.34 -3.36
N GLU A 65 12.50 14.09 -3.13
CA GLU A 65 12.46 15.52 -2.86
C GLU A 65 12.10 16.36 -4.10
N LYS A 66 12.06 15.73 -5.29
CA LYS A 66 11.80 16.38 -6.58
C LYS A 66 12.72 17.56 -6.85
N ASN A 67 13.96 17.48 -6.39
CA ASN A 67 14.96 18.55 -6.52
C ASN A 67 15.95 18.24 -7.65
N ALA A 68 15.66 18.73 -8.85
CA ALA A 68 16.48 18.49 -10.04
C ALA A 68 17.91 19.00 -9.88
N HIS A 69 18.12 20.11 -9.17
CA HIS A 69 19.47 20.67 -8.96
C HIS A 69 20.32 19.75 -8.07
N GLU A 70 19.79 19.34 -6.94
CA GLU A 70 20.51 18.42 -6.04
C GLU A 70 20.66 17.02 -6.62
N LEU A 71 19.69 16.56 -7.43
CA LEU A 71 19.78 15.29 -8.13
C LEU A 71 20.96 15.30 -9.12
N ARG A 72 21.12 16.38 -9.92
CA ARG A 72 22.28 16.54 -10.80
C ARG A 72 23.60 16.59 -10.04
N ALA A 73 23.65 17.33 -8.93
CA ALA A 73 24.84 17.40 -8.09
C ALA A 73 25.20 16.02 -7.49
N ALA A 74 24.22 15.28 -7.02
CA ALA A 74 24.42 13.92 -6.49
C ALA A 74 24.87 12.94 -7.58
N ALA A 75 24.31 13.01 -8.79
CA ALA A 75 24.73 12.23 -9.94
C ALA A 75 26.18 12.55 -10.34
N GLY A 76 26.55 13.84 -10.41
CA GLY A 76 27.92 14.26 -10.67
C GLY A 76 28.92 13.75 -9.63
N ALA A 77 28.57 13.82 -8.34
CA ALA A 77 29.40 13.29 -7.26
C ALA A 77 29.57 11.75 -7.32
N ALA A 78 28.60 11.05 -7.91
CA ALA A 78 28.66 9.60 -8.15
C ALA A 78 29.39 9.22 -9.46
N GLY A 79 29.93 10.18 -10.19
CA GLY A 79 30.59 9.96 -11.49
C GLY A 79 29.62 9.76 -12.66
N LEU A 80 28.36 10.18 -12.52
CA LEU A 80 27.26 9.97 -13.47
C LEU A 80 26.79 11.30 -14.11
N ALA A 81 27.71 12.24 -14.33
CA ALA A 81 27.38 13.55 -14.90
C ALA A 81 26.61 13.43 -16.24
N ASP A 82 27.05 12.52 -17.12
CA ASP A 82 26.43 12.28 -18.43
C ASP A 82 25.04 11.64 -18.34
N ALA A 83 24.73 10.97 -17.23
CA ALA A 83 23.42 10.35 -16.97
C ALA A 83 22.45 11.27 -16.19
N ALA A 84 22.91 12.43 -15.74
CA ALA A 84 22.15 13.32 -14.86
C ALA A 84 20.82 13.77 -15.49
N ASP A 85 20.81 14.08 -16.80
CA ASP A 85 19.57 14.48 -17.48
C ASP A 85 18.58 13.33 -17.61
N THR A 86 19.05 12.09 -17.83
CA THR A 86 18.20 10.90 -17.82
C THR A 86 17.61 10.65 -16.43
N LEU A 87 18.38 10.84 -15.36
CA LEU A 87 17.86 10.75 -13.99
C LEU A 87 16.82 11.85 -13.73
N CYS A 88 17.07 13.06 -14.18
CA CYS A 88 16.13 14.17 -14.02
C CYS A 88 14.83 13.97 -14.81
N SER A 89 14.84 13.27 -15.95
CA SER A 89 13.60 12.99 -16.71
C SER A 89 12.59 12.15 -15.93
N VAL A 90 13.02 11.43 -14.88
CA VAL A 90 12.09 10.74 -13.96
C VAL A 90 11.20 11.72 -13.20
N LEU A 91 11.65 12.95 -12.96
CA LEU A 91 10.86 13.98 -12.27
C LEU A 91 9.61 14.39 -13.07
N ASP A 92 9.65 14.22 -14.40
CA ASP A 92 8.53 14.49 -15.29
C ASP A 92 7.54 13.31 -15.39
N LEU A 93 7.89 12.16 -14.79
CA LEU A 93 7.04 10.97 -14.73
C LEU A 93 6.08 11.03 -13.54
N SER A 94 5.31 12.12 -13.43
CA SER A 94 4.30 12.32 -12.39
C SER A 94 3.08 13.00 -13.00
N GLY A 95 1.88 12.38 -12.87
CA GLY A 95 0.67 12.96 -13.44
C GLY A 95 -0.48 11.97 -13.66
N ALA A 96 -1.32 12.24 -14.65
CA ALA A 96 -2.40 11.36 -15.04
C ALA A 96 -1.86 9.98 -15.44
N TYR A 97 -2.54 8.92 -15.01
CA TYR A 97 -2.01 7.55 -15.12
C TYR A 97 -1.61 7.19 -16.54
N ALA A 98 -2.53 7.30 -17.50
CA ALA A 98 -2.30 6.89 -18.89
C ALA A 98 -1.16 7.70 -19.56
N GLU A 99 -1.21 9.04 -19.43
CA GLU A 99 -0.19 9.91 -20.04
C GLU A 99 1.21 9.64 -19.47
N THR A 100 1.30 9.43 -18.15
CA THR A 100 2.59 9.18 -17.49
C THR A 100 3.11 7.78 -17.81
N MET A 101 2.22 6.80 -18.01
CA MET A 101 2.58 5.45 -18.49
C MET A 101 3.26 5.50 -19.85
N GLU A 102 2.72 6.25 -20.81
CA GLU A 102 3.32 6.40 -22.14
C GLU A 102 4.74 6.98 -22.05
N LYS A 103 4.93 8.01 -21.22
CA LYS A 103 6.24 8.62 -20.97
C LYS A 103 7.21 7.61 -20.32
N ALA A 104 6.74 6.87 -19.32
CA ALA A 104 7.55 5.87 -18.63
C ALA A 104 7.95 4.72 -19.58
N ALA A 105 7.05 4.25 -20.42
CA ALA A 105 7.35 3.23 -21.43
C ALA A 105 8.41 3.70 -22.43
N ALA A 106 8.33 4.96 -22.89
CA ALA A 106 9.29 5.55 -23.81
C ALA A 106 10.70 5.69 -23.21
N LEU A 107 10.83 5.87 -21.89
CA LEU A 107 12.10 5.97 -21.17
C LEU A 107 12.74 4.62 -20.84
N CYS A 108 12.07 3.49 -21.06
CA CYS A 108 12.58 2.17 -20.72
C CYS A 108 13.91 1.85 -21.42
N LYS A 109 14.93 1.49 -20.64
CA LYS A 109 16.27 1.17 -21.13
C LYS A 109 16.60 -0.33 -21.08
N ASN A 110 15.88 -1.11 -20.27
CA ASN A 110 16.13 -2.53 -20.08
C ASN A 110 14.84 -3.32 -19.78
N ASP A 111 14.97 -4.65 -19.69
CA ASP A 111 13.85 -5.57 -19.46
C ASP A 111 13.22 -5.39 -18.06
N ALA A 112 14.01 -5.03 -17.05
CA ALA A 112 13.50 -4.78 -15.70
C ALA A 112 12.52 -3.58 -15.69
N MET A 113 12.85 -2.50 -16.40
CA MET A 113 11.96 -1.34 -16.54
C MET A 113 10.71 -1.72 -17.34
N ARG A 114 10.84 -2.50 -18.42
CA ARG A 114 9.68 -2.99 -19.20
C ARG A 114 8.76 -3.89 -18.37
N ALA A 115 9.31 -4.75 -17.54
CA ALA A 115 8.52 -5.59 -16.63
C ALA A 115 7.75 -4.75 -15.61
N ALA A 116 8.38 -3.72 -15.03
CA ALA A 116 7.72 -2.80 -14.12
C ALA A 116 6.57 -2.02 -14.78
N VAL A 117 6.78 -1.56 -16.01
CA VAL A 117 5.73 -0.92 -16.83
C VAL A 117 4.58 -1.88 -17.08
N ALA A 118 4.85 -3.14 -17.44
CA ALA A 118 3.81 -4.15 -17.68
C ALA A 118 2.99 -4.45 -16.41
N GLU A 119 3.62 -4.52 -15.23
CA GLU A 119 2.88 -4.65 -13.96
C GLU A 119 1.96 -3.45 -13.69
N LEU A 120 2.41 -2.24 -13.99
CA LEU A 120 1.58 -1.03 -13.89
C LEU A 120 0.44 -1.04 -14.92
N GLU A 121 0.69 -1.42 -16.17
CA GLU A 121 -0.34 -1.53 -17.20
C GLU A 121 -1.46 -2.49 -16.80
N ALA A 122 -1.11 -3.63 -16.17
CA ALA A 122 -2.07 -4.60 -15.67
C ALA A 122 -3.02 -4.04 -14.57
N LEU A 123 -2.65 -2.93 -13.92
CA LEU A 123 -3.48 -2.23 -12.92
C LEU A 123 -4.45 -1.23 -13.53
N ALA A 124 -4.22 -0.77 -14.77
CA ALA A 124 -5.03 0.30 -15.37
C ALA A 124 -6.52 -0.04 -15.38
N VAL A 125 -6.89 -1.19 -15.98
CA VAL A 125 -8.30 -1.61 -16.10
C VAL A 125 -8.98 -1.86 -14.74
N PRO A 126 -8.37 -2.58 -13.77
CA PRO A 126 -8.93 -2.71 -12.44
C PRO A 126 -9.16 -1.37 -11.72
N LEU A 127 -8.25 -0.41 -11.89
CA LEU A 127 -8.31 0.89 -11.23
C LEU A 127 -9.26 1.90 -11.90
N GLU A 128 -9.54 1.77 -13.19
CA GLU A 128 -10.54 2.62 -13.89
C GLU A 128 -11.94 2.56 -13.25
N LYS A 129 -12.24 1.47 -12.54
CA LYS A 129 -13.52 1.29 -11.84
C LYS A 129 -13.55 1.94 -10.45
N ALA A 130 -12.45 2.50 -10.01
CA ALA A 130 -12.38 3.19 -8.73
C ALA A 130 -13.02 4.59 -8.83
N GLY A 131 -13.68 5.02 -7.76
CA GLY A 131 -14.42 6.29 -7.72
C GLY A 131 -13.56 7.55 -7.62
N GLY A 132 -12.23 7.43 -7.40
CA GLY A 132 -11.33 8.55 -7.21
C GLY A 132 -10.34 8.76 -8.35
N VAL A 133 -9.33 9.57 -8.09
CA VAL A 133 -8.27 9.90 -9.07
C VAL A 133 -7.08 8.99 -8.89
N ILE A 134 -6.69 8.29 -9.95
CA ILE A 134 -5.46 7.48 -9.97
C ILE A 134 -4.37 8.25 -10.70
N ARG A 135 -3.21 8.33 -10.08
CA ARG A 135 -2.01 8.99 -10.64
C ARG A 135 -0.83 8.04 -10.64
N LEU A 136 0.04 8.19 -11.61
CA LEU A 136 1.36 7.58 -11.61
C LEU A 136 2.38 8.62 -11.17
N ASP A 137 3.25 8.26 -10.22
CA ASP A 137 4.36 9.12 -9.80
C ASP A 137 5.62 8.27 -9.57
N MET A 138 6.50 8.23 -10.58
CA MET A 138 7.72 7.42 -10.50
C MET A 138 8.75 7.98 -9.50
N THR A 139 8.53 9.17 -8.95
CA THR A 139 9.37 9.72 -7.88
C THR A 139 8.95 9.25 -6.49
N LEU A 140 7.79 8.57 -6.38
CA LEU A 140 7.32 7.99 -5.15
C LEU A 140 8.20 6.78 -4.78
N ALA A 141 9.40 7.07 -4.32
CA ALA A 141 10.27 6.07 -3.71
C ALA A 141 9.73 5.77 -2.32
N GLY A 142 9.50 4.49 -2.02
CA GLY A 142 9.00 4.09 -0.71
C GLY A 142 9.90 4.64 0.41
N GLU A 143 9.30 5.19 1.45
CA GLU A 143 10.04 5.64 2.66
C GLU A 143 10.73 4.46 3.35
N MET A 144 10.27 3.25 3.08
CA MET A 144 10.79 2.01 3.63
C MET A 144 11.66 1.32 2.58
N GLU A 145 12.93 1.14 2.89
CA GLU A 145 13.96 0.55 2.01
C GLU A 145 13.67 -0.90 1.60
N TYR A 146 12.65 -1.52 2.17
CA TYR A 146 12.29 -2.91 1.87
C TYR A 146 11.36 -3.09 0.67
N TYR A 147 10.71 -2.02 0.17
CA TYR A 147 9.89 -2.14 -1.04
C TYR A 147 10.76 -2.39 -2.27
N ASN A 148 10.40 -3.41 -3.05
CA ASN A 148 11.14 -3.81 -4.24
C ASN A 148 10.31 -3.95 -5.52
N GLY A 149 9.00 -3.77 -5.40
CA GLY A 149 8.04 -3.80 -6.50
C GLY A 149 7.15 -2.57 -6.51
N LEU A 150 5.86 -2.80 -6.70
CA LEU A 150 4.83 -1.77 -6.65
C LEU A 150 4.82 -1.03 -5.31
N VAL A 151 4.62 0.29 -5.34
CA VAL A 151 4.42 1.16 -4.17
C VAL A 151 3.24 2.06 -4.45
N PHE A 152 2.41 2.33 -3.43
CA PHE A 152 1.27 3.22 -3.59
C PHE A 152 0.95 3.97 -2.31
N GLN A 153 0.40 5.18 -2.49
CA GLN A 153 -0.04 6.04 -1.39
C GLN A 153 -1.40 6.65 -1.70
N GLY A 154 -2.28 6.64 -0.72
CA GLY A 154 -3.63 7.18 -0.82
C GLY A 154 -3.78 8.46 -0.02
N TYR A 155 -4.38 9.47 -0.63
CA TYR A 155 -4.60 10.79 -0.04
C TYR A 155 -6.07 11.14 -0.06
N LEU A 156 -6.56 11.79 0.98
CA LEU A 156 -7.80 12.55 0.95
C LEU A 156 -7.48 14.02 0.68
N LYS A 157 -8.27 14.68 -0.17
CA LYS A 157 -8.06 16.11 -0.51
C LYS A 157 -8.07 17.02 0.73
N ALA A 158 -8.79 16.61 1.77
CA ALA A 158 -8.89 17.36 3.02
C ALA A 158 -7.71 17.15 3.98
N LEU A 159 -6.78 16.22 3.68
CA LEU A 159 -5.66 15.88 4.55
C LEU A 159 -4.32 16.24 3.90
N PRO A 160 -3.36 16.82 4.67
CA PRO A 160 -2.05 17.21 4.14
C PRO A 160 -1.08 16.04 3.99
N ARG A 161 -1.42 14.86 4.52
CA ARG A 161 -0.57 13.67 4.52
C ARG A 161 -1.29 12.47 3.92
N PRO A 162 -0.54 11.48 3.39
CA PRO A 162 -1.16 10.25 2.94
C PRO A 162 -1.86 9.54 4.09
N LEU A 163 -3.11 9.15 3.83
CA LEU A 163 -3.92 8.36 4.75
C LEU A 163 -3.60 6.87 4.65
N LEU A 164 -3.15 6.43 3.46
CA LEU A 164 -2.87 5.04 3.16
C LEU A 164 -1.50 4.93 2.50
N LYS A 165 -0.70 3.95 2.94
CA LYS A 165 0.57 3.60 2.31
C LYS A 165 0.68 2.10 2.17
N GLY A 166 1.20 1.63 1.03
CA GLY A 166 1.38 0.22 0.76
C GLY A 166 2.40 -0.06 -0.32
N GLY A 167 2.71 -1.34 -0.50
CA GLY A 167 3.63 -1.78 -1.54
C GLY A 167 3.99 -3.25 -1.46
N ARG A 168 4.77 -3.72 -2.44
CA ARG A 168 5.30 -5.07 -2.56
C ARG A 168 6.70 -5.14 -1.96
N TYR A 169 6.96 -6.15 -1.11
CA TYR A 169 8.21 -6.29 -0.36
C TYR A 169 8.70 -7.74 -0.29
N ASP A 170 8.77 -8.41 -1.44
CA ASP A 170 9.17 -9.82 -1.55
C ASP A 170 10.56 -10.07 -0.96
N LEU A 171 11.53 -9.15 -1.17
CA LEU A 171 12.90 -9.32 -0.68
C LEU A 171 12.98 -9.36 0.85
N LEU A 172 12.11 -8.63 1.54
CA LEU A 172 12.01 -8.72 2.99
C LEU A 172 11.45 -10.08 3.39
N MET A 173 10.37 -10.52 2.75
CA MET A 173 9.70 -11.78 3.06
C MET A 173 10.60 -13.00 2.81
N GLN A 174 11.41 -12.97 1.76
CA GLN A 174 12.35 -14.05 1.43
C GLN A 174 13.43 -14.30 2.50
N LYS A 175 13.68 -13.31 3.38
CA LYS A 175 14.58 -13.51 4.55
C LYS A 175 13.99 -14.47 5.59
N PHE A 176 12.67 -14.60 5.62
CA PHE A 176 11.93 -15.46 6.56
C PHE A 176 11.50 -16.76 5.88
N THR A 177 10.99 -16.68 4.66
CA THR A 177 10.47 -17.83 3.90
C THR A 177 10.97 -17.75 2.46
N PRO A 178 11.93 -18.60 2.04
CA PRO A 178 12.43 -18.60 0.67
C PRO A 178 11.30 -18.81 -0.35
N GLY A 179 11.29 -17.97 -1.39
CA GLY A 179 10.31 -18.02 -2.46
C GLY A 179 8.95 -17.39 -2.15
N ALA A 180 8.73 -16.91 -0.91
CA ALA A 180 7.52 -16.16 -0.58
C ALA A 180 7.63 -14.70 -1.02
N GLY A 181 6.50 -14.16 -1.50
CA GLY A 181 6.31 -12.73 -1.73
C GLY A 181 5.42 -12.10 -0.66
N ALA A 182 5.36 -10.79 -0.66
CA ALA A 182 4.47 -10.03 0.21
C ALA A 182 4.03 -8.72 -0.44
N ILE A 183 2.75 -8.40 -0.28
CA ILE A 183 2.17 -7.11 -0.62
C ILE A 183 1.12 -6.73 0.42
N GLY A 184 1.10 -5.47 0.84
CA GLY A 184 0.11 -5.00 1.77
C GLY A 184 0.02 -3.49 1.84
N PHE A 185 -0.88 -3.00 2.69
CA PHE A 185 -1.00 -1.57 2.96
C PHE A 185 -1.50 -1.31 4.37
N ALA A 186 -1.16 -0.13 4.88
CA ALA A 186 -1.67 0.40 6.14
C ALA A 186 -2.52 1.66 5.90
N VAL A 187 -3.62 1.78 6.66
CA VAL A 187 -4.43 2.99 6.77
C VAL A 187 -4.13 3.64 8.12
N TYR A 188 -3.73 4.90 8.10
CA TYR A 188 -3.38 5.69 9.29
C TYR A 188 -4.63 6.35 9.88
N LEU A 189 -5.21 5.72 10.89
CA LEU A 189 -6.48 6.15 11.47
C LEU A 189 -6.35 7.48 12.23
N ASP A 190 -5.18 7.79 12.77
CA ASP A 190 -4.85 9.07 13.39
C ASP A 190 -4.94 10.26 12.42
N GLU A 191 -4.70 10.03 11.14
CA GLU A 191 -4.92 11.06 10.12
C GLU A 191 -6.42 11.32 9.88
N LEU A 192 -7.29 10.31 10.04
CA LEU A 192 -8.75 10.51 9.95
C LEU A 192 -9.29 11.40 11.09
N ASP A 193 -8.70 11.34 12.28
CA ASP A 193 -9.09 12.18 13.41
C ASP A 193 -8.87 13.68 13.15
N ARG A 194 -8.08 14.01 12.13
CA ARG A 194 -7.81 15.41 11.71
C ARG A 194 -8.87 15.96 10.76
N LEU A 195 -9.79 15.13 10.28
CA LEU A 195 -10.90 15.61 9.47
C LEU A 195 -11.83 16.49 10.32
N SER A 196 -11.99 17.74 9.91
CA SER A 196 -12.83 18.72 10.60
C SER A 196 -14.34 18.46 10.45
N ALA A 197 -14.74 17.61 9.52
CA ALA A 197 -16.12 17.21 9.26
C ALA A 197 -16.27 15.68 9.43
N PRO A 198 -17.40 15.23 10.02
CA PRO A 198 -17.67 13.80 10.08
C PRO A 198 -17.76 13.22 8.66
N LEU A 199 -17.18 12.04 8.46
CA LEU A 199 -17.31 11.31 7.21
C LEU A 199 -18.79 11.04 6.91
N PRO A 200 -19.21 11.11 5.64
CA PRO A 200 -20.59 10.76 5.28
C PRO A 200 -20.86 9.29 5.64
N PRO A 201 -22.12 8.95 5.99
CA PRO A 201 -22.46 7.57 6.30
C PRO A 201 -22.17 6.68 5.08
N VAL A 202 -21.46 5.57 5.31
CA VAL A 202 -21.12 4.60 4.28
C VAL A 202 -22.38 4.06 3.62
N GLN A 203 -22.57 4.31 2.33
CA GLN A 203 -23.65 3.71 1.57
C GLN A 203 -23.30 2.24 1.30
N LYS A 204 -24.08 1.32 1.89
CA LYS A 204 -23.92 -0.12 1.69
C LYS A 204 -24.38 -0.48 0.26
N ASN A 205 -23.46 -0.64 -0.68
CA ASN A 205 -23.76 -1.24 -1.97
C ASN A 205 -23.95 -2.76 -1.81
N SER A 206 -25.15 -3.24 -2.10
CA SER A 206 -25.70 -4.56 -1.73
C SER A 206 -25.43 -5.69 -2.76
N THR A 207 -24.29 -5.73 -3.48
CA THR A 207 -24.18 -6.67 -4.60
C THR A 207 -23.03 -7.68 -4.59
N ASP A 208 -22.10 -7.65 -3.64
CA ASP A 208 -21.16 -8.81 -3.52
C ASP A 208 -20.81 -9.03 -2.04
N ARG A 209 -21.45 -10.04 -1.45
CA ARG A 209 -21.23 -10.43 -0.04
C ARG A 209 -19.97 -11.27 0.09
N VAL A 210 -18.81 -10.65 -0.12
CA VAL A 210 -17.55 -11.26 0.33
C VAL A 210 -17.47 -11.07 1.84
N MET A 211 -17.45 -12.17 2.60
CA MET A 211 -17.25 -12.14 4.05
C MET A 211 -15.80 -11.72 4.33
N LEU A 212 -15.62 -10.54 4.93
CA LEU A 212 -14.32 -10.09 5.39
C LEU A 212 -13.96 -10.77 6.70
N ASN A 213 -12.93 -11.59 6.70
CA ASN A 213 -12.40 -12.24 7.89
C ASN A 213 -11.37 -11.34 8.57
N VAL A 214 -11.60 -11.00 9.83
CA VAL A 214 -10.76 -10.09 10.62
C VAL A 214 -10.27 -10.82 11.87
N ALA A 215 -8.95 -10.89 12.08
CA ALA A 215 -8.38 -11.37 13.33
C ALA A 215 -8.30 -10.22 14.34
N LEU A 216 -8.97 -10.34 15.47
CA LEU A 216 -8.93 -9.38 16.57
C LEU A 216 -8.20 -10.00 17.77
N PRO A 217 -7.14 -9.36 18.30
CA PRO A 217 -6.53 -9.80 19.54
C PRO A 217 -7.49 -9.61 20.70
N LYS A 218 -7.61 -10.59 21.58
CA LYS A 218 -8.39 -10.42 22.81
C LYS A 218 -7.74 -9.39 23.73
N GLY A 219 -8.55 -8.48 24.28
CA GLY A 219 -8.12 -7.46 25.22
C GLY A 219 -8.28 -6.03 24.68
N ARG A 220 -7.70 -5.07 25.41
CA ARG A 220 -7.95 -3.64 25.23
C ARG A 220 -7.74 -3.10 23.80
N LEU A 221 -6.78 -3.67 23.05
CA LEU A 221 -6.53 -3.27 21.67
C LEU A 221 -7.66 -3.77 20.75
N GLY A 222 -8.03 -5.05 20.85
CA GLY A 222 -9.13 -5.61 20.07
C GLY A 222 -10.46 -4.90 20.34
N ASP A 223 -10.71 -4.53 21.61
CA ASP A 223 -11.91 -3.79 22.01
C ASP A 223 -11.98 -2.42 21.33
N LYS A 224 -10.85 -1.70 21.28
CA LYS A 224 -10.78 -0.39 20.59
C LYS A 224 -11.06 -0.53 19.10
N VAL A 225 -10.43 -1.52 18.44
CA VAL A 225 -10.60 -1.75 17.00
C VAL A 225 -12.01 -2.22 16.70
N TYR A 226 -12.56 -3.14 17.50
CA TYR A 226 -13.94 -3.58 17.34
C TYR A 226 -14.92 -2.43 17.44
N ASN A 227 -14.79 -1.58 18.47
CA ASN A 227 -15.66 -0.42 18.67
C ASN A 227 -15.57 0.58 17.50
N LEU A 228 -14.38 0.79 16.94
CA LEU A 228 -14.18 1.62 15.76
C LEU A 228 -14.90 1.04 14.54
N LEU A 229 -14.70 -0.26 14.27
CA LEU A 229 -15.37 -0.96 13.17
C LEU A 229 -16.89 -1.00 13.36
N ALA A 230 -17.35 -1.20 14.60
CA ALA A 230 -18.78 -1.16 14.93
C ALA A 230 -19.38 0.22 14.70
N GLY A 231 -18.64 1.28 15.00
CA GLY A 231 -19.05 2.68 14.76
C GLY A 231 -19.28 3.01 13.29
N ILE A 232 -18.59 2.33 12.38
CA ILE A 232 -18.75 2.48 10.92
C ILE A 232 -19.64 1.41 10.29
N GLY A 233 -20.40 0.65 11.11
CA GLY A 233 -21.42 -0.27 10.63
C GLY A 233 -21.01 -1.74 10.53
N TYR A 234 -19.84 -2.12 11.00
CA TYR A 234 -19.33 -3.51 11.04
C TYR A 234 -19.48 -4.17 12.41
N GLY A 235 -20.32 -3.63 13.29
CA GLY A 235 -20.62 -4.26 14.58
C GLY A 235 -21.41 -5.57 14.42
N CYS A 236 -21.20 -6.51 15.32
CA CYS A 236 -21.98 -7.75 15.38
C CYS A 236 -23.23 -7.58 16.23
N PRO A 237 -24.33 -8.28 15.89
CA PRO A 237 -25.55 -8.28 16.72
C PRO A 237 -25.33 -8.85 18.12
N GLU A 238 -24.37 -9.79 18.25
CA GLU A 238 -23.98 -10.37 19.54
C GLU A 238 -23.03 -9.44 20.29
N ASP A 239 -23.16 -9.39 21.62
CA ASP A 239 -22.23 -8.63 22.44
C ASP A 239 -20.83 -9.25 22.38
N TYR A 240 -19.94 -8.57 21.71
CA TYR A 240 -18.55 -8.95 21.52
C TYR A 240 -17.81 -9.20 22.85
N ASN A 241 -18.10 -8.43 23.90
CA ASN A 241 -17.42 -8.53 25.19
C ASN A 241 -17.99 -9.65 26.08
N ALA A 242 -19.26 -10.01 25.90
CA ALA A 242 -19.93 -11.03 26.70
C ALA A 242 -19.82 -12.44 26.12
N THR A 243 -19.43 -12.58 24.85
CA THR A 243 -19.40 -13.87 24.18
C THR A 243 -18.15 -14.69 24.54
N ARG A 244 -18.36 -16.00 24.74
CA ARG A 244 -17.29 -17.00 24.85
C ARG A 244 -16.90 -17.61 23.50
N LYS A 245 -17.57 -17.21 22.43
CA LYS A 245 -17.29 -17.72 21.08
C LYS A 245 -15.92 -17.21 20.63
N LEU A 246 -15.24 -18.01 19.82
CA LEU A 246 -13.99 -17.61 19.16
C LEU A 246 -14.24 -16.91 17.83
N VAL A 247 -15.45 -17.00 17.31
CA VAL A 247 -15.86 -16.38 16.05
C VAL A 247 -17.19 -15.67 16.27
N VAL A 248 -17.26 -14.42 15.83
CA VAL A 248 -18.46 -13.57 15.86
C VAL A 248 -18.70 -13.03 14.46
N GLU A 249 -19.95 -13.11 13.98
CA GLU A 249 -20.27 -12.77 12.60
C GLU A 249 -21.38 -11.73 12.50
N ASN A 250 -21.29 -10.90 11.48
CA ASN A 250 -22.40 -10.10 10.99
C ASN A 250 -22.55 -10.35 9.48
N PRO A 251 -23.40 -11.30 9.07
CA PRO A 251 -23.61 -11.60 7.65
C PRO A 251 -24.21 -10.44 6.85
N GLU A 252 -24.98 -9.57 7.52
CA GLU A 252 -25.57 -8.38 6.89
C GLU A 252 -24.51 -7.34 6.56
N ALA A 253 -23.51 -7.18 7.44
CA ALA A 253 -22.36 -6.31 7.21
C ALA A 253 -21.25 -6.98 6.38
N GLY A 254 -21.32 -8.30 6.14
CA GLY A 254 -20.31 -9.06 5.41
C GLY A 254 -19.00 -9.20 6.17
N ILE A 255 -19.04 -9.30 7.51
CA ILE A 255 -17.82 -9.38 8.34
C ILE A 255 -17.88 -10.54 9.33
N ARG A 256 -16.71 -11.14 9.57
CA ARG A 256 -16.48 -12.19 10.56
C ARG A 256 -15.22 -11.87 11.36
N TYR A 257 -15.35 -11.84 12.68
CA TYR A 257 -14.23 -11.61 13.60
C TYR A 257 -13.78 -12.93 14.22
N PHE A 258 -12.48 -13.19 14.14
CA PHE A 258 -11.80 -14.28 14.85
C PHE A 258 -11.13 -13.68 16.09
N LEU A 259 -11.60 -14.09 17.27
CA LEU A 259 -11.11 -13.61 18.56
C LEU A 259 -9.94 -14.47 19.01
N VAL A 260 -8.73 -14.01 18.76
CA VAL A 260 -7.50 -14.78 18.95
C VAL A 260 -6.60 -14.17 20.04
N LYS A 261 -5.60 -14.92 20.48
CA LYS A 261 -4.56 -14.32 21.35
C LYS A 261 -3.69 -13.39 20.50
N PRO A 262 -3.11 -12.31 21.07
CA PRO A 262 -2.23 -11.41 20.34
C PRO A 262 -1.09 -12.13 19.60
N SER A 263 -0.47 -13.15 20.21
CA SER A 263 0.57 -13.99 19.61
C SER A 263 0.11 -14.79 18.38
N ASP A 264 -1.18 -15.09 18.27
CA ASP A 264 -1.70 -15.99 17.25
C ASP A 264 -2.24 -15.22 16.02
N VAL A 265 -2.36 -13.90 16.11
CA VAL A 265 -2.92 -13.06 15.06
C VAL A 265 -2.17 -13.24 13.73
N ALA A 266 -0.84 -13.21 13.76
CA ALA A 266 0.01 -13.39 12.60
C ALA A 266 -0.19 -14.77 11.94
N ILE A 267 -0.38 -15.82 12.74
CA ILE A 267 -0.59 -17.19 12.28
C ILE A 267 -1.90 -17.31 11.48
N TYR A 268 -2.97 -16.65 11.92
CA TYR A 268 -4.26 -16.68 11.21
C TYR A 268 -4.20 -15.97 9.85
N VAL A 269 -3.35 -14.95 9.72
CA VAL A 269 -3.11 -14.28 8.45
C VAL A 269 -2.21 -15.11 7.55
N GLU A 270 -1.13 -15.67 8.10
CA GLU A 270 -0.18 -16.54 7.37
C GLU A 270 -0.89 -17.74 6.72
N HIS A 271 -1.85 -18.35 7.42
CA HIS A 271 -2.64 -19.48 6.90
C HIS A 271 -3.85 -19.06 6.05
N GLY A 272 -3.99 -17.77 5.72
CA GLY A 272 -5.06 -17.26 4.86
C GLY A 272 -6.46 -17.31 5.49
N ALA A 273 -6.57 -17.59 6.80
CA ALA A 273 -7.85 -17.62 7.50
C ALA A 273 -8.45 -16.21 7.68
N CYS A 274 -7.60 -15.18 7.79
CA CYS A 274 -7.99 -13.78 7.94
C CYS A 274 -7.24 -12.89 6.95
N LEU A 275 -7.92 -11.86 6.44
CA LEU A 275 -7.35 -10.87 5.52
C LEU A 275 -6.97 -9.57 6.23
N LEU A 276 -7.42 -9.36 7.47
CA LEU A 276 -7.14 -8.16 8.24
C LEU A 276 -6.70 -8.53 9.65
N TYR A 277 -5.66 -7.87 10.14
CA TYR A 277 -5.22 -7.98 11.52
C TYR A 277 -4.90 -6.61 12.12
N THR A 278 -4.83 -6.56 13.45
CA THR A 278 -4.44 -5.35 14.18
C THR A 278 -3.34 -5.71 15.17
N SER A 279 -2.20 -5.06 15.06
CA SER A 279 -1.10 -5.14 16.04
C SER A 279 -0.77 -3.74 16.56
N ASP A 280 -0.26 -3.66 17.79
CA ASP A 280 0.32 -2.43 18.31
C ASP A 280 1.82 -2.46 18.01
N ALA A 281 2.27 -1.61 17.09
CA ALA A 281 3.66 -1.54 16.67
C ALA A 281 4.63 -1.15 17.82
N ALA A 282 4.11 -0.73 18.97
CA ALA A 282 4.91 -0.38 20.14
C ALA A 282 5.28 -1.58 21.02
N ASP A 283 4.54 -2.69 20.96
CA ASP A 283 4.81 -3.90 21.75
C ASP A 283 5.76 -4.89 21.07
N ASP A 284 5.93 -4.81 19.74
CA ASP A 284 6.79 -5.73 18.96
C ASP A 284 8.28 -5.36 18.99
N MET A 285 8.67 -4.27 19.65
CA MET A 285 10.08 -3.85 19.78
C MET A 285 10.77 -4.32 21.08
N GLN A 286 10.17 -5.24 21.83
CA GLN A 286 10.76 -5.83 23.05
C GLN A 286 10.85 -7.36 23.00
N CYS A 287 11.35 -7.92 21.88
CA CYS A 287 11.86 -9.30 21.88
C CYS A 287 13.22 -9.36 21.19
#